data_5a4e3f84dd314cc341339abe89bce80a
#
_entry.id   5a4e3f84dd314cc341339abe89bce80a
#
_cell.length_a   1.000
_cell.length_b   1.000
_cell.length_c   1.000
_cell.angle_alpha   90.00
_cell.angle_beta   90.00
_cell.angle_gamma   90.00
#
_symmetry.space_group_name_H-M   'P 1'
#
loop_
_entity.id
_entity.type
_entity.pdbx_description
1 polymer ?
#
loop_
_entity_poly.entity_id
_entity_poly.type
_entity_poly.pdbx_seq_one_letter_code
_entity_poly.pdbx_strand_id
1 'polypeptide(L)'
;MRGQPGRRTHPQRLAFTQLGLALLLMALLLPACRQPLVRSPAQQTPTTLSGTLPPGAPLPSESACAARVHRSSWEPRPENHDGNMRVPTAAQIASLGPWGENIGLDPKADSLRKQMTGNFTGTTDEILQWVACKWGFDPDIVRAEAVVESHWNQGFQGDHTDERQYCPPGAWDGSGCDQSYGILQIKWYYFQDAWPMSRDDTAFSAEYVYAMLRACYEGWTTYLHDATPLPGYPPYHAGDIWGCLGRWFSGSWYSQGAVDYIAKVETALAEKAWLSPGF
;
A
#
# COMPACT_ATOMS: atom_id res chain seq x y z
N MET A 1 19.89 -55.13 34.49
CA MET A 1 20.45 -55.02 35.86
C MET A 1 19.82 -53.77 36.47
N ARG A 2 18.87 -53.95 37.35
CA ARG A 2 18.89 -53.75 38.82
C ARG A 2 19.31 -52.28 39.11
N GLY A 3 18.60 -51.42 39.87
CA GLY A 3 17.46 -51.62 40.74
C GLY A 3 17.06 -50.24 41.34
N GLN A 4 15.80 -50.09 41.60
CA GLN A 4 15.26 -49.16 42.62
C GLN A 4 15.60 -49.74 44.02
N PRO A 5 15.30 -49.10 45.17
CA PRO A 5 14.21 -48.16 45.50
C PRO A 5 14.54 -47.16 46.66
N GLY A 6 13.57 -46.35 47.09
CA GLY A 6 13.66 -45.65 48.39
C GLY A 6 12.57 -44.63 48.70
N ARG A 7 11.35 -45.08 48.96
CA ARG A 7 10.30 -44.34 49.70
C ARG A 7 10.74 -44.01 51.13
N ARG A 8 10.35 -42.83 51.62
CA ARG A 8 9.89 -42.70 53.04
C ARG A 8 8.83 -41.62 53.20
N THR A 9 7.81 -42.03 53.89
CA THR A 9 6.54 -41.39 54.25
C THR A 9 6.59 -40.78 55.67
N HIS A 10 5.70 -39.80 55.89
CA HIS A 10 4.92 -39.51 57.12
C HIS A 10 5.49 -38.59 58.21
N PRO A 11 4.60 -38.08 59.11
CA PRO A 11 3.36 -37.29 58.92
C PRO A 11 3.14 -36.20 60.02
N GLN A 12 1.99 -35.48 59.89
CA GLN A 12 1.18 -34.84 60.97
C GLN A 12 1.77 -33.62 61.73
N ARG A 13 1.09 -32.60 62.14
CA ARG A 13 -0.29 -32.51 62.76
C ARG A 13 -0.78 -31.04 62.69
N LEU A 14 -2.11 -30.98 62.76
CA LEU A 14 -3.01 -29.84 63.01
C LEU A 14 -2.65 -28.97 64.22
N ALA A 15 -2.93 -27.67 64.12
CA ALA A 15 -3.47 -26.90 65.23
C ALA A 15 -4.35 -25.74 64.71
N PHE A 16 -5.61 -25.75 65.08
CA PHE A 16 -6.60 -24.68 64.97
C PHE A 16 -6.29 -23.63 66.04
N THR A 17 -6.40 -22.34 65.66
CA THR A 17 -6.91 -21.33 66.59
C THR A 17 -7.60 -20.19 65.79
N GLN A 18 -8.77 -19.88 66.28
CA GLN A 18 -9.72 -18.86 65.79
C GLN A 18 -9.34 -17.43 66.23
N LEU A 19 -10.05 -16.52 65.61
CA LEU A 19 -10.43 -15.16 65.97
C LEU A 19 -9.63 -14.02 65.36
N GLY A 20 -10.35 -13.15 64.68
CA GLY A 20 -9.97 -11.79 64.41
C GLY A 20 -10.66 -11.16 63.20
N LEU A 21 -11.92 -10.81 63.40
CA LEU A 21 -12.76 -10.01 62.46
C LEU A 21 -12.14 -8.60 62.39
N ALA A 22 -11.57 -8.22 61.24
CA ALA A 22 -11.29 -6.81 60.91
C ALA A 22 -11.63 -6.57 59.43
N LEU A 23 -12.75 -5.95 59.20
CA LEU A 23 -13.14 -5.32 57.92
C LEU A 23 -12.13 -4.20 57.58
N LEU A 24 -11.32 -4.39 56.55
CA LEU A 24 -10.62 -3.32 55.89
C LEU A 24 -11.01 -3.36 54.41
N LEU A 25 -11.80 -2.37 54.02
CA LEU A 25 -12.09 -2.05 52.62
C LEU A 25 -10.76 -1.69 51.92
N MET A 26 -10.20 -2.61 51.20
CA MET A 26 -9.14 -2.33 50.24
C MET A 26 -9.79 -2.20 48.85
N ALA A 27 -9.95 -0.93 48.42
CA ALA A 27 -10.32 -0.59 47.05
C ALA A 27 -9.23 -1.13 46.12
N LEU A 28 -9.54 -2.24 45.43
CA LEU A 28 -8.71 -2.77 44.35
C LEU A 28 -8.77 -1.79 43.17
N LEU A 29 -7.74 -0.94 43.08
CA LEU A 29 -7.40 -0.24 41.85
C LEU A 29 -6.87 -1.27 40.84
N LEU A 30 -7.77 -1.88 40.09
CA LEU A 30 -7.41 -2.63 38.91
C LEU A 30 -6.94 -1.63 37.84
N PRO A 31 -5.75 -1.77 37.29
CA PRO A 31 -5.37 -1.02 36.10
C PRO A 31 -6.32 -1.46 34.99
N ALA A 32 -7.17 -0.54 34.53
CA ALA A 32 -7.96 -0.75 33.32
C ALA A 32 -6.99 -0.97 32.16
N CYS A 33 -6.76 -2.23 31.77
CA CYS A 33 -6.21 -2.56 30.48
C CYS A 33 -7.13 -1.95 29.41
N ARG A 34 -6.77 -0.80 28.90
CA ARG A 34 -7.37 -0.26 27.66
C ARG A 34 -6.99 -1.24 26.54
N GLN A 35 -7.88 -2.18 26.29
CA GLN A 35 -7.82 -2.94 25.04
C GLN A 35 -7.99 -1.93 23.89
N PRO A 36 -7.14 -1.96 22.87
CA PRO A 36 -7.41 -1.20 21.67
C PRO A 36 -8.76 -1.65 21.14
N LEU A 37 -9.67 -0.70 20.91
CA LEU A 37 -10.94 -0.96 20.26
C LEU A 37 -10.65 -1.45 18.84
N VAL A 38 -10.60 -2.76 18.67
CA VAL A 38 -10.67 -3.38 17.34
C VAL A 38 -12.06 -3.07 16.81
N ARG A 39 -12.17 -2.09 15.92
CA ARG A 39 -13.42 -1.78 15.22
C ARG A 39 -13.89 -3.04 14.51
N SER A 40 -15.09 -3.47 14.84
CA SER A 40 -15.75 -4.57 14.16
C SER A 40 -15.88 -4.24 12.66
N PRO A 41 -15.56 -5.14 11.72
CA PRO A 41 -15.61 -4.89 10.27
C PRO A 41 -16.99 -4.38 9.77
N ALA A 42 -18.07 -4.69 10.49
CA ALA A 42 -19.44 -4.29 10.15
C ALA A 42 -19.75 -2.80 10.28
N GLN A 43 -18.81 -1.95 10.76
CA GLN A 43 -19.03 -0.52 10.97
C GLN A 43 -18.20 0.40 10.07
N GLN A 44 -17.50 -0.16 9.08
CA GLN A 44 -16.84 0.67 8.07
C GLN A 44 -17.85 1.05 7.00
N THR A 45 -18.65 2.10 7.26
CA THR A 45 -19.27 2.88 6.18
C THR A 45 -18.12 3.40 5.31
N PRO A 46 -18.14 3.20 3.98
CA PRO A 46 -17.12 3.78 3.10
C PRO A 46 -17.12 5.29 3.36
N THR A 47 -16.07 5.81 3.97
CA THR A 47 -15.87 7.24 4.05
C THR A 47 -15.64 7.69 2.62
N THR A 48 -16.62 8.37 2.02
CA THR A 48 -16.45 9.07 0.76
C THR A 48 -15.32 10.06 0.97
N LEU A 49 -14.13 9.70 0.49
CA LEU A 49 -12.96 10.57 0.61
C LEU A 49 -13.20 11.79 -0.27
N SER A 50 -13.17 12.95 0.37
CA SER A 50 -13.30 14.24 -0.30
C SER A 50 -12.17 14.34 -1.32
N GLY A 51 -12.50 14.43 -2.62
CA GLY A 51 -11.52 14.61 -3.69
C GLY A 51 -11.40 13.45 -4.68
N THR A 52 -11.89 12.24 -4.36
CA THR A 52 -11.87 11.13 -5.32
C THR A 52 -13.09 11.19 -6.25
N LEU A 53 -12.85 11.16 -7.56
CA LEU A 53 -13.90 11.12 -8.57
C LEU A 53 -14.57 9.73 -8.61
N PRO A 54 -15.90 9.64 -8.66
CA PRO A 54 -16.60 8.35 -8.71
C PRO A 54 -16.23 7.54 -9.96
N PRO A 55 -16.47 6.21 -9.96
CA PRO A 55 -16.32 5.39 -11.17
C PRO A 55 -17.14 5.94 -12.34
N GLY A 56 -16.59 5.86 -13.54
CA GLY A 56 -17.21 6.38 -14.76
C GLY A 56 -17.14 7.90 -14.93
N ALA A 57 -16.62 8.65 -13.97
CA ALA A 57 -16.45 10.08 -14.13
C ALA A 57 -15.37 10.41 -15.18
N PRO A 58 -15.57 11.47 -15.99
CA PRO A 58 -14.52 11.94 -16.89
C PRO A 58 -13.27 12.36 -16.11
N LEU A 59 -12.13 11.82 -16.51
CA LEU A 59 -10.85 12.21 -15.92
C LEU A 59 -10.41 13.58 -16.46
N PRO A 60 -9.80 14.44 -15.62
CA PRO A 60 -9.24 15.71 -16.05
C PRO A 60 -8.10 15.51 -17.07
N SER A 61 -7.91 16.48 -17.96
CA SER A 61 -6.76 16.46 -18.85
C SER A 61 -5.45 16.68 -18.07
N GLU A 62 -4.37 16.17 -18.60
CA GLU A 62 -3.02 16.33 -18.05
C GLU A 62 -2.68 17.81 -17.82
N SER A 63 -2.96 18.67 -18.81
CA SER A 63 -2.72 20.09 -18.71
C SER A 63 -3.56 20.77 -17.62
N ALA A 64 -4.82 20.35 -17.46
CA ALA A 64 -5.68 20.86 -16.39
C ALA A 64 -5.15 20.47 -15.02
N CYS A 65 -4.60 19.26 -14.89
CA CYS A 65 -3.98 18.80 -13.64
C CYS A 65 -2.67 19.53 -13.37
N ALA A 66 -1.81 19.71 -14.36
CA ALA A 66 -0.57 20.49 -14.22
C ALA A 66 -0.84 21.93 -13.74
N ALA A 67 -1.94 22.54 -14.20
CA ALA A 67 -2.35 23.88 -13.78
C ALA A 67 -2.92 23.94 -12.33
N ARG A 68 -3.35 22.80 -11.77
CA ARG A 68 -3.92 22.72 -10.41
C ARG A 68 -2.91 22.39 -9.33
N VAL A 69 -1.73 21.90 -9.72
CA VAL A 69 -0.67 21.56 -8.76
C VAL A 69 -0.27 22.80 -7.96
N HIS A 70 -0.28 22.66 -6.65
CA HIS A 70 0.27 23.68 -5.76
C HIS A 70 1.80 23.62 -5.83
N ARG A 71 2.39 24.57 -6.53
CA ARG A 71 3.84 24.67 -6.72
C ARG A 71 4.55 25.06 -5.43
N SER A 72 5.61 24.33 -5.10
CA SER A 72 6.39 24.50 -3.89
C SER A 72 7.84 24.11 -4.10
N SER A 73 8.75 24.77 -3.42
CA SER A 73 10.16 24.35 -3.37
C SER A 73 10.42 23.26 -2.31
N TRP A 74 9.38 22.82 -1.60
CA TRP A 74 9.51 21.79 -0.60
C TRP A 74 9.74 20.42 -1.26
N GLU A 75 10.92 19.87 -1.02
CA GLU A 75 11.33 18.55 -1.51
C GLU A 75 12.00 17.77 -0.36
N PRO A 76 11.25 16.89 0.30
CA PRO A 76 11.79 16.11 1.41
C PRO A 76 12.73 14.98 0.95
N ARG A 77 12.77 14.71 -0.36
CA ARG A 77 13.60 13.67 -0.97
C ARG A 77 14.47 14.26 -2.09
N PRO A 78 15.48 15.08 -1.75
CA PRO A 78 16.32 15.71 -2.77
C PRO A 78 17.05 14.69 -3.67
N GLU A 79 17.23 13.45 -3.21
CA GLU A 79 17.76 12.34 -3.98
C GLU A 79 16.89 11.93 -5.17
N ASN A 80 15.60 12.30 -5.17
CA ASN A 80 14.68 12.04 -6.29
C ASN A 80 14.90 13.00 -7.47
N HIS A 81 15.75 14.02 -7.34
CA HIS A 81 15.87 15.09 -8.34
C HIS A 81 15.93 14.57 -9.78
N ASP A 82 16.81 13.62 -10.06
CA ASP A 82 16.99 13.10 -11.41
C ASP A 82 15.74 12.38 -11.93
N GLY A 83 15.07 11.59 -11.09
CA GLY A 83 13.82 10.93 -11.42
C GLY A 83 12.66 11.90 -11.58
N ASN A 84 12.62 12.94 -10.77
CA ASN A 84 11.59 13.99 -10.80
C ASN A 84 11.67 14.88 -12.03
N MET A 85 12.85 15.01 -12.61
CA MET A 85 13.11 15.82 -13.82
C MET A 85 13.11 15.00 -15.10
N ARG A 86 13.00 13.68 -15.01
CA ARG A 86 12.96 12.78 -16.15
C ARG A 86 11.55 12.68 -16.71
N VAL A 87 11.47 12.58 -18.03
CA VAL A 87 10.21 12.34 -18.76
C VAL A 87 10.47 11.23 -19.77
N PRO A 88 9.61 10.20 -19.84
CA PRO A 88 9.74 9.15 -20.82
C PRO A 88 9.67 9.68 -22.24
N THR A 89 10.43 9.07 -23.13
CA THR A 89 10.30 9.35 -24.56
C THR A 89 8.99 8.79 -25.11
N ALA A 90 8.49 9.38 -26.20
CA ALA A 90 7.30 8.85 -26.90
C ALA A 90 7.48 7.37 -27.31
N ALA A 91 8.71 6.95 -27.66
CA ALA A 91 9.00 5.55 -27.99
C ALA A 91 8.86 4.61 -26.78
N GLN A 92 9.30 5.05 -25.59
CA GLN A 92 9.13 4.28 -24.34
C GLN A 92 7.65 4.13 -23.97
N ILE A 93 6.88 5.21 -24.06
CA ILE A 93 5.41 5.13 -23.82
C ILE A 93 4.73 4.25 -24.86
N ALA A 94 5.12 4.32 -26.13
CA ALA A 94 4.56 3.48 -27.19
C ALA A 94 4.94 1.98 -27.04
N SER A 95 6.00 1.66 -26.29
CA SER A 95 6.41 0.27 -26.03
C SER A 95 5.61 -0.41 -24.92
N LEU A 96 4.79 0.33 -24.18
CA LEU A 96 3.89 -0.27 -23.19
C LEU A 96 2.92 -1.25 -23.85
N GLY A 97 2.88 -2.48 -23.34
CA GLY A 97 1.97 -3.50 -23.82
C GLY A 97 0.50 -3.12 -23.62
N PRO A 98 -0.42 -3.68 -24.40
CA PRO A 98 -1.85 -3.41 -24.24
C PRO A 98 -2.36 -3.98 -22.93
N TRP A 99 -3.19 -3.21 -22.22
CA TRP A 99 -3.89 -3.68 -21.04
C TRP A 99 -5.16 -4.42 -21.43
N GLY A 100 -5.37 -5.59 -20.81
CA GLY A 100 -6.52 -6.42 -21.07
C GLY A 100 -6.44 -7.75 -20.31
N GLU A 101 -7.11 -8.77 -20.84
CA GLU A 101 -7.23 -10.08 -20.19
C GLU A 101 -5.88 -10.75 -19.87
N ASN A 102 -4.85 -10.49 -20.67
CA ASN A 102 -3.48 -11.00 -20.46
C ASN A 102 -2.85 -10.58 -19.13
N ILE A 103 -3.33 -9.48 -18.53
CA ILE A 103 -2.88 -9.00 -17.22
C ILE A 103 -4.06 -8.93 -16.22
N GLY A 104 -5.15 -9.65 -16.49
CA GLY A 104 -6.30 -9.73 -15.61
C GLY A 104 -7.18 -8.47 -15.57
N LEU A 105 -7.21 -7.70 -16.66
CA LEU A 105 -8.02 -6.49 -16.78
C LEU A 105 -9.07 -6.65 -17.91
N ASP A 106 -10.20 -5.98 -17.76
CA ASP A 106 -11.13 -5.72 -18.88
C ASP A 106 -10.39 -4.93 -19.97
N PRO A 107 -10.57 -5.24 -21.27
CA PRO A 107 -9.96 -4.50 -22.38
C PRO A 107 -10.20 -2.99 -22.35
N LYS A 108 -11.26 -2.50 -21.68
CA LYS A 108 -11.50 -1.07 -21.45
C LYS A 108 -10.35 -0.37 -20.73
N ALA A 109 -9.62 -1.09 -19.88
CA ALA A 109 -8.49 -0.54 -19.14
C ALA A 109 -7.37 -0.01 -20.06
N ASP A 110 -7.27 -0.50 -21.31
CA ASP A 110 -6.31 0.02 -22.27
C ASP A 110 -6.55 1.50 -22.63
N SER A 111 -7.77 1.99 -22.43
CA SER A 111 -8.08 3.42 -22.57
C SER A 111 -7.37 4.29 -21.52
N LEU A 112 -7.13 3.76 -20.31
CA LEU A 112 -6.36 4.43 -19.28
C LEU A 112 -4.86 4.38 -19.62
N ARG A 113 -4.35 3.20 -20.01
CA ARG A 113 -2.96 3.06 -20.45
C ARG A 113 -2.59 4.06 -21.54
N LYS A 114 -3.47 4.26 -22.52
CA LYS A 114 -3.26 5.22 -23.63
C LYS A 114 -3.21 6.69 -23.19
N GLN A 115 -3.65 7.01 -21.99
CA GLN A 115 -3.55 8.35 -21.41
C GLN A 115 -2.28 8.56 -20.61
N MET A 116 -1.49 7.50 -20.37
CA MET A 116 -0.23 7.60 -19.64
C MET A 116 0.83 8.30 -20.47
N THR A 117 1.61 9.16 -19.84
CA THR A 117 2.65 9.95 -20.50
C THR A 117 3.93 10.08 -19.67
N GLY A 118 3.85 10.06 -18.34
CA GLY A 118 4.93 10.45 -17.44
C GLY A 118 5.36 11.91 -17.60
N ASN A 119 4.59 12.73 -18.33
CA ASN A 119 5.03 14.05 -18.80
C ASN A 119 4.76 15.15 -17.76
N PHE A 120 5.34 15.00 -16.55
CA PHE A 120 5.31 16.04 -15.54
C PHE A 120 6.63 16.06 -14.77
N THR A 121 7.11 17.27 -14.47
CA THR A 121 8.32 17.50 -13.67
C THR A 121 8.04 18.48 -12.55
N GLY A 122 8.69 18.27 -11.42
CA GLY A 122 8.50 19.09 -10.23
C GLY A 122 9.11 18.46 -8.99
N THR A 123 8.74 18.93 -7.81
CA THR A 123 9.06 18.23 -6.56
C THR A 123 8.28 16.92 -6.45
N THR A 124 8.74 16.01 -5.59
CA THR A 124 8.03 14.75 -5.37
C THR A 124 6.56 14.99 -4.99
N ASP A 125 6.28 15.95 -4.12
CA ASP A 125 4.90 16.31 -3.75
C ASP A 125 4.07 16.83 -4.93
N GLU A 126 4.66 17.66 -5.78
CA GLU A 126 4.00 18.17 -6.99
C GLU A 126 3.64 17.05 -7.98
N ILE A 127 4.52 16.06 -8.13
CA ILE A 127 4.26 14.86 -8.96
C ILE A 127 3.10 14.05 -8.38
N LEU A 128 3.07 13.80 -7.06
CA LEU A 128 1.99 13.05 -6.43
C LEU A 128 0.64 13.79 -6.55
N GLN A 129 0.62 15.13 -6.43
CA GLN A 129 -0.58 15.94 -6.68
C GLN A 129 -1.06 15.82 -8.12
N TRP A 130 -0.14 15.89 -9.09
CA TRP A 130 -0.46 15.78 -10.51
C TRP A 130 -1.07 14.41 -10.84
N VAL A 131 -0.46 13.32 -10.35
CA VAL A 131 -0.95 11.95 -10.52
C VAL A 131 -2.34 11.79 -9.90
N ALA A 132 -2.53 12.28 -8.67
CA ALA A 132 -3.82 12.25 -7.99
C ALA A 132 -4.92 12.92 -8.82
N CYS A 133 -4.67 14.13 -9.30
CA CYS A 133 -5.60 14.85 -10.16
C CYS A 133 -5.89 14.09 -11.45
N LYS A 134 -4.87 13.59 -12.15
CA LYS A 134 -5.00 12.94 -13.47
C LYS A 134 -5.85 11.68 -13.39
N TRP A 135 -5.71 10.90 -12.32
CA TRP A 135 -6.44 9.67 -12.14
C TRP A 135 -7.68 9.80 -11.24
N GLY A 136 -7.96 11.02 -10.77
CA GLY A 136 -9.18 11.34 -10.03
C GLY A 136 -9.19 10.76 -8.63
N PHE A 137 -8.07 10.79 -7.91
CA PHE A 137 -7.95 10.37 -6.53
C PHE A 137 -7.65 11.54 -5.59
N ASP A 138 -7.91 11.34 -4.31
CA ASP A 138 -7.50 12.29 -3.28
C ASP A 138 -5.97 12.32 -3.18
N PRO A 139 -5.30 13.48 -3.27
CA PRO A 139 -3.85 13.57 -3.22
C PRO A 139 -3.26 13.09 -1.89
N ASP A 140 -4.00 13.18 -0.79
CA ASP A 140 -3.48 12.69 0.50
C ASP A 140 -3.44 11.15 0.57
N ILE A 141 -4.31 10.44 -0.19
CA ILE A 141 -4.19 8.98 -0.37
C ILE A 141 -2.91 8.64 -1.13
N VAL A 142 -2.66 9.34 -2.24
CA VAL A 142 -1.45 9.12 -3.07
C VAL A 142 -0.19 9.33 -2.24
N ARG A 143 -0.16 10.38 -1.42
CA ARG A 143 0.92 10.69 -0.48
C ARG A 143 1.11 9.58 0.54
N ALA A 144 0.02 9.13 1.17
CA ALA A 144 0.06 8.11 2.21
C ALA A 144 0.53 6.76 1.68
N GLU A 145 0.06 6.35 0.49
CA GLU A 145 0.53 5.13 -0.16
C GLU A 145 2.03 5.21 -0.48
N ALA A 146 2.50 6.31 -1.06
CA ALA A 146 3.91 6.51 -1.35
C ALA A 146 4.80 6.51 -0.08
N VAL A 147 4.27 6.96 1.08
CA VAL A 147 4.96 6.80 2.37
C VAL A 147 5.17 5.33 2.70
N VAL A 148 4.12 4.52 2.57
CA VAL A 148 4.15 3.09 2.94
C VAL A 148 5.02 2.28 1.99
N GLU A 149 5.00 2.60 0.69
CA GLU A 149 5.74 1.87 -0.33
C GLU A 149 7.26 2.15 -0.28
N SER A 150 7.66 3.40 -0.16
CA SER A 150 9.07 3.77 -0.33
C SER A 150 9.55 4.93 0.54
N HIS A 151 8.73 5.45 1.43
CA HIS A 151 9.00 6.75 2.07
C HIS A 151 9.24 7.88 1.06
N TRP A 152 8.50 7.89 -0.05
CA TRP A 152 8.65 8.81 -1.19
C TRP A 152 9.99 8.72 -1.93
N ASN A 153 10.76 7.66 -1.75
CA ASN A 153 12.05 7.50 -2.41
C ASN A 153 11.89 6.82 -3.77
N GLN A 154 12.11 7.56 -4.87
CA GLN A 154 12.07 6.99 -6.22
C GLN A 154 13.19 5.96 -6.47
N GLY A 155 14.33 6.10 -5.79
CA GLY A 155 15.43 5.16 -5.87
C GLY A 155 15.25 3.88 -5.05
N PHE A 156 14.13 3.75 -4.31
CA PHE A 156 13.90 2.58 -3.46
C PHE A 156 13.71 1.31 -4.31
N GLN A 157 14.36 0.24 -3.86
CA GLN A 157 14.29 -1.09 -4.48
C GLN A 157 13.96 -2.11 -3.40
N GLY A 158 13.08 -3.04 -3.70
CA GLY A 158 12.58 -4.03 -2.76
C GLY A 158 12.34 -5.40 -3.38
N ASP A 159 11.82 -6.33 -2.56
CA ASP A 159 11.53 -7.71 -2.98
C ASP A 159 12.75 -8.44 -3.53
N HIS A 160 13.82 -8.50 -2.74
CA HIS A 160 15.04 -9.19 -3.16
C HIS A 160 14.81 -10.65 -3.53
N THR A 161 15.48 -11.12 -4.63
CA THR A 161 15.47 -12.51 -5.09
C THR A 161 16.85 -12.95 -5.51
N ASP A 162 17.16 -14.21 -5.27
CA ASP A 162 18.33 -14.93 -5.79
C ASP A 162 18.03 -15.75 -7.08
N GLU A 163 16.81 -15.59 -7.61
CA GLU A 163 16.36 -16.24 -8.84
C GLU A 163 16.47 -15.28 -10.04
N ARG A 164 17.48 -15.50 -10.89
CA ARG A 164 17.82 -14.62 -12.01
C ARG A 164 16.65 -14.36 -12.99
N GLN A 165 15.71 -15.30 -13.12
CA GLN A 165 14.55 -15.18 -14.01
C GLN A 165 13.57 -14.11 -13.56
N TYR A 166 13.62 -13.69 -12.30
CA TYR A 166 12.79 -12.64 -11.73
C TYR A 166 13.49 -11.27 -11.68
N CYS A 167 14.69 -11.19 -12.26
CA CYS A 167 15.47 -9.97 -12.30
C CYS A 167 15.25 -9.20 -13.61
N PRO A 168 15.03 -7.88 -13.53
CA PRO A 168 14.99 -7.07 -14.74
C PRO A 168 16.33 -7.07 -15.46
N PRO A 169 16.31 -6.78 -16.78
CA PRO A 169 17.54 -6.68 -17.57
C PRO A 169 18.54 -5.71 -16.94
N GLY A 170 19.76 -6.20 -16.68
CA GLY A 170 20.85 -5.41 -16.12
C GLY A 170 20.84 -5.23 -14.60
N ALA A 171 19.85 -5.77 -13.87
CA ALA A 171 19.78 -5.65 -12.41
C ALA A 171 20.47 -6.79 -11.65
N TRP A 172 20.79 -7.92 -12.30
CA TRP A 172 21.47 -9.03 -11.67
C TRP A 172 22.92 -8.68 -11.32
N ASP A 173 23.31 -8.77 -10.04
CA ASP A 173 24.64 -8.43 -9.54
C ASP A 173 25.61 -9.63 -9.40
N GLY A 174 25.15 -10.83 -9.68
CA GLY A 174 25.89 -12.09 -9.51
C GLY A 174 25.37 -12.95 -8.38
N SER A 175 24.64 -12.40 -7.43
CA SER A 175 24.04 -13.07 -6.27
C SER A 175 22.51 -12.92 -6.23
N GLY A 176 21.96 -11.82 -6.76
CA GLY A 176 20.54 -11.54 -6.74
C GLY A 176 20.19 -10.22 -7.41
N CYS A 177 18.97 -9.81 -7.23
CA CYS A 177 18.44 -8.50 -7.59
C CYS A 177 17.21 -8.14 -6.77
N ASP A 178 16.85 -6.87 -6.76
CA ASP A 178 15.54 -6.45 -6.33
C ASP A 178 14.53 -6.55 -7.50
N GLN A 179 13.25 -6.70 -7.19
CA GLN A 179 12.19 -6.87 -8.19
C GLN A 179 11.22 -5.71 -8.24
N SER A 180 11.06 -4.95 -7.14
CA SER A 180 10.15 -3.82 -7.02
C SER A 180 10.91 -2.52 -7.05
N TYR A 181 10.42 -1.54 -7.82
CA TYR A 181 11.15 -0.31 -8.12
C TYR A 181 10.26 0.92 -8.05
N GLY A 182 10.89 2.02 -7.68
CA GLY A 182 10.29 3.35 -7.74
C GLY A 182 9.42 3.69 -6.54
N ILE A 183 8.85 4.89 -6.60
CA ILE A 183 8.12 5.50 -5.49
C ILE A 183 6.89 4.68 -5.02
N LEU A 184 6.28 3.87 -5.90
CA LEU A 184 5.14 3.01 -5.62
C LEU A 184 5.41 1.53 -5.90
N GLN A 185 6.68 1.12 -5.90
CA GLN A 185 7.15 -0.26 -5.89
C GLN A 185 6.56 -1.14 -6.99
N ILE A 186 6.70 -0.73 -8.25
CA ILE A 186 6.27 -1.53 -9.41
C ILE A 186 7.13 -2.79 -9.50
N LYS A 187 6.49 -3.96 -9.35
CA LYS A 187 7.17 -5.26 -9.40
C LYS A 187 7.42 -5.68 -10.84
N TRP A 188 8.68 -5.68 -11.26
CA TRP A 188 9.10 -5.98 -12.62
C TRP A 188 8.54 -7.31 -13.16
N TYR A 189 8.51 -8.36 -12.35
CA TYR A 189 8.03 -9.67 -12.79
C TYR A 189 6.61 -9.63 -13.40
N TYR A 190 5.74 -8.78 -12.86
CA TYR A 190 4.37 -8.63 -13.35
C TYR A 190 4.20 -7.52 -14.39
N PHE A 191 5.09 -6.52 -14.39
CA PHE A 191 4.96 -5.29 -15.16
C PHE A 191 6.26 -4.97 -15.94
N GLN A 192 6.70 -5.95 -16.77
CA GLN A 192 7.98 -5.88 -17.46
C GLN A 192 8.07 -4.72 -18.45
N ASP A 193 6.96 -4.32 -19.03
CA ASP A 193 6.86 -3.20 -19.99
C ASP A 193 7.08 -1.82 -19.33
N ALA A 194 6.87 -1.72 -18.02
CA ALA A 194 7.19 -0.50 -17.27
C ALA A 194 8.69 -0.26 -17.06
N TRP A 195 9.55 -1.27 -17.33
CA TRP A 195 11.00 -1.15 -17.16
C TRP A 195 11.67 -0.49 -18.37
N PRO A 196 12.67 0.39 -18.19
CA PRO A 196 13.26 0.86 -16.92
C PRO A 196 12.58 2.10 -16.32
N MET A 197 11.50 2.62 -16.93
CA MET A 197 10.82 3.85 -16.52
C MET A 197 10.32 3.79 -15.06
N SER A 198 9.88 2.62 -14.60
CA SER A 198 9.45 2.41 -13.21
C SER A 198 10.54 2.74 -12.19
N ARG A 199 11.80 2.50 -12.52
CA ARG A 199 12.97 2.85 -11.69
C ARG A 199 13.42 4.30 -11.88
N ASP A 200 13.42 4.76 -13.13
CA ASP A 200 14.16 5.95 -13.54
C ASP A 200 13.35 7.25 -13.52
N ASP A 201 12.00 7.15 -13.49
CA ASP A 201 11.12 8.29 -13.74
C ASP A 201 9.99 8.32 -12.69
N THR A 202 10.01 9.33 -11.82
CA THR A 202 9.06 9.42 -10.69
C THR A 202 7.63 9.63 -11.16
N ALA A 203 7.41 10.51 -12.14
CA ALA A 203 6.08 10.81 -12.63
C ALA A 203 5.46 9.60 -13.35
N PHE A 204 6.25 8.91 -14.17
CA PHE A 204 5.79 7.67 -14.80
C PHE A 204 5.50 6.56 -13.79
N SER A 205 6.42 6.34 -12.83
CA SER A 205 6.24 5.31 -11.80
C SER A 205 4.94 5.50 -11.03
N ALA A 206 4.69 6.70 -10.53
CA ALA A 206 3.46 7.01 -9.81
C ALA A 206 2.22 6.95 -10.73
N GLU A 207 2.33 7.45 -11.94
CA GLU A 207 1.24 7.43 -12.93
C GLU A 207 0.83 6.00 -13.31
N TYR A 208 1.78 5.10 -13.55
CA TYR A 208 1.52 3.72 -13.91
C TYR A 208 0.66 3.01 -12.84
N VAL A 209 1.05 3.15 -11.59
CA VAL A 209 0.33 2.55 -10.45
C VAL A 209 -1.07 3.13 -10.34
N TYR A 210 -1.22 4.44 -10.40
CA TYR A 210 -2.55 5.07 -10.25
C TYR A 210 -3.46 4.86 -11.46
N ALA A 211 -2.93 4.65 -12.65
CA ALA A 211 -3.70 4.17 -13.80
C ALA A 211 -4.24 2.74 -13.56
N MET A 212 -3.40 1.85 -13.00
CA MET A 212 -3.83 0.49 -12.63
C MET A 212 -4.85 0.49 -11.48
N LEU A 213 -4.65 1.35 -10.47
CA LEU A 213 -5.61 1.56 -9.38
C LEU A 213 -6.93 2.12 -9.91
N ARG A 214 -6.88 3.03 -10.91
CA ARG A 214 -8.10 3.53 -11.55
C ARG A 214 -8.84 2.40 -12.27
N ALA A 215 -8.17 1.52 -13.00
CA ALA A 215 -8.81 0.35 -13.62
C ALA A 215 -9.49 -0.54 -12.57
N CYS A 216 -8.85 -0.79 -11.43
CA CYS A 216 -9.45 -1.51 -10.31
C CYS A 216 -10.67 -0.76 -9.76
N TYR A 217 -10.56 0.54 -9.53
CA TYR A 217 -11.62 1.38 -9.00
C TYR A 217 -12.84 1.50 -9.94
N GLU A 218 -12.62 1.38 -11.25
CA GLU A 218 -13.69 1.29 -12.26
C GLU A 218 -14.40 -0.08 -12.28
N GLY A 219 -13.91 -1.07 -11.54
CA GLY A 219 -14.44 -2.43 -11.57
C GLY A 219 -13.88 -3.28 -12.72
N TRP A 220 -12.74 -2.90 -13.31
CA TRP A 220 -12.19 -3.54 -14.51
C TRP A 220 -11.09 -4.57 -14.21
N THR A 221 -10.87 -4.98 -12.98
CA THR A 221 -9.95 -6.06 -12.64
C THR A 221 -10.69 -7.39 -12.64
N THR A 222 -10.60 -8.13 -13.75
CA THR A 222 -11.48 -9.27 -14.05
C THR A 222 -11.33 -10.43 -13.08
N TYR A 223 -10.10 -10.79 -12.69
CA TYR A 223 -9.87 -11.93 -11.79
C TYR A 223 -10.37 -11.68 -10.36
N LEU A 224 -10.65 -10.42 -9.98
CA LEU A 224 -11.19 -10.11 -8.67
C LEU A 224 -12.68 -10.41 -8.52
N HIS A 225 -13.40 -10.60 -9.63
CA HIS A 225 -14.83 -10.95 -9.58
C HIS A 225 -15.07 -12.31 -8.91
N ASP A 226 -14.08 -13.22 -8.99
CA ASP A 226 -14.14 -14.54 -8.36
C ASP A 226 -13.36 -14.59 -7.01
N ALA A 227 -12.82 -13.45 -6.57
CA ALA A 227 -12.06 -13.39 -5.34
C ALA A 227 -12.97 -13.54 -4.11
N THR A 228 -12.50 -14.31 -3.13
CA THR A 228 -13.18 -14.47 -1.84
C THR A 228 -12.47 -13.60 -0.80
N PRO A 229 -13.07 -12.49 -0.36
CA PRO A 229 -12.50 -11.65 0.67
C PRO A 229 -12.55 -12.32 2.06
N LEU A 230 -11.82 -11.78 3.01
CA LEU A 230 -12.00 -12.15 4.42
C LEU A 230 -13.43 -11.90 4.90
N PRO A 231 -13.92 -12.67 5.90
CA PRO A 231 -15.25 -12.46 6.49
C PRO A 231 -15.44 -11.01 6.96
N GLY A 232 -16.55 -10.40 6.57
CA GLY A 232 -16.90 -9.02 6.92
C GLY A 232 -16.48 -7.97 5.89
N TYR A 233 -15.75 -8.34 4.86
CA TYR A 233 -15.43 -7.47 3.74
C TYR A 233 -16.34 -7.74 2.52
N PRO A 234 -16.65 -6.71 1.72
CA PRO A 234 -17.50 -6.88 0.55
C PRO A 234 -16.79 -7.63 -0.58
N PRO A 235 -17.51 -8.31 -1.47
CA PRO A 235 -16.95 -8.79 -2.73
C PRO A 235 -16.46 -7.62 -3.58
N TYR A 236 -15.62 -7.91 -4.58
CA TYR A 236 -15.08 -6.89 -5.48
C TYR A 236 -16.20 -6.11 -6.19
N HIS A 237 -16.09 -4.79 -6.13
CA HIS A 237 -16.99 -3.86 -6.81
C HIS A 237 -16.27 -2.55 -7.14
N ALA A 238 -16.81 -1.80 -8.11
CA ALA A 238 -16.32 -0.47 -8.45
C ALA A 238 -16.51 0.52 -7.27
N GLY A 239 -15.60 1.48 -7.14
CA GLY A 239 -15.69 2.55 -6.16
C GLY A 239 -15.03 2.27 -4.81
N ASP A 240 -14.41 1.12 -4.64
CA ASP A 240 -13.68 0.77 -3.41
C ASP A 240 -12.18 0.99 -3.58
N ILE A 241 -11.71 2.18 -3.21
CA ILE A 241 -10.28 2.52 -3.30
C ILE A 241 -9.44 1.71 -2.32
N TRP A 242 -9.96 1.43 -1.12
CA TRP A 242 -9.20 0.70 -0.10
C TRP A 242 -8.95 -0.75 -0.53
N GLY A 243 -9.97 -1.41 -1.07
CA GLY A 243 -9.79 -2.73 -1.66
C GLY A 243 -8.80 -2.72 -2.83
N CYS A 244 -8.80 -1.67 -3.66
CA CYS A 244 -7.84 -1.53 -4.76
C CYS A 244 -6.40 -1.31 -4.29
N LEU A 245 -6.18 -0.50 -3.24
CA LEU A 245 -4.87 -0.33 -2.59
C LEU A 245 -4.37 -1.66 -1.99
N GLY A 246 -5.23 -2.37 -1.25
CA GLY A 246 -4.89 -3.68 -0.70
C GLY A 246 -4.56 -4.71 -1.78
N ARG A 247 -5.27 -4.67 -2.91
CA ARG A 247 -4.99 -5.50 -4.08
C ARG A 247 -3.66 -5.15 -4.73
N TRP A 248 -3.29 -3.86 -4.82
CA TRP A 248 -1.99 -3.47 -5.37
C TRP A 248 -0.86 -4.18 -4.64
N PHE A 249 -0.87 -4.12 -3.33
CA PHE A 249 0.15 -4.75 -2.48
C PHE A 249 0.13 -6.28 -2.51
N SER A 250 -1.06 -6.89 -2.36
CA SER A 250 -1.18 -8.33 -2.09
C SER A 250 -1.53 -9.18 -3.31
N GLY A 251 -1.94 -8.56 -4.42
CA GLY A 251 -2.51 -9.24 -5.59
C GLY A 251 -3.93 -9.78 -5.36
N SER A 252 -4.50 -9.63 -4.15
CA SER A 252 -5.75 -10.27 -3.74
C SER A 252 -6.71 -9.26 -3.10
N TRP A 253 -8.02 -9.48 -3.26
CA TRP A 253 -9.07 -8.64 -2.70
C TRP A 253 -9.29 -8.94 -1.23
N TYR A 254 -9.10 -7.95 -0.36
CA TYR A 254 -9.27 -8.05 1.10
C TYR A 254 -8.74 -9.35 1.71
N SER A 255 -7.57 -9.82 1.26
CA SER A 255 -6.79 -10.85 1.96
C SER A 255 -6.18 -10.27 3.24
N GLN A 256 -5.64 -11.10 4.13
CA GLN A 256 -4.98 -10.60 5.35
C GLN A 256 -3.87 -9.60 5.01
N GLY A 257 -3.02 -9.91 4.02
CA GLY A 257 -1.98 -8.98 3.56
C GLY A 257 -2.53 -7.67 3.02
N ALA A 258 -3.66 -7.71 2.28
CA ALA A 258 -4.35 -6.51 1.83
C ALA A 258 -4.84 -5.64 2.99
N VAL A 259 -5.48 -6.26 3.99
CA VAL A 259 -6.03 -5.55 5.16
C VAL A 259 -4.92 -4.94 6.00
N ASP A 260 -3.83 -5.68 6.23
CA ASP A 260 -2.67 -5.18 6.97
C ASP A 260 -1.98 -4.00 6.26
N TYR A 261 -1.93 -4.04 4.93
CA TYR A 261 -1.41 -2.95 4.11
C TYR A 261 -2.32 -1.72 4.16
N ILE A 262 -3.64 -1.91 3.98
CA ILE A 262 -4.63 -0.84 4.09
C ILE A 262 -4.48 -0.11 5.43
N ALA A 263 -4.37 -0.84 6.54
CA ALA A 263 -4.20 -0.25 7.86
C ALA A 263 -2.94 0.64 7.97
N LYS A 264 -1.85 0.27 7.29
CA LYS A 264 -0.64 1.11 7.23
C LYS A 264 -0.89 2.41 6.45
N VAL A 265 -1.56 2.32 5.29
CA VAL A 265 -1.89 3.50 4.48
C VAL A 265 -2.86 4.42 5.22
N GLU A 266 -3.89 3.88 5.89
CA GLU A 266 -4.81 4.64 6.73
C GLU A 266 -4.08 5.35 7.88
N THR A 267 -3.11 4.69 8.50
CA THR A 267 -2.29 5.29 9.56
C THR A 267 -1.45 6.44 9.00
N ALA A 268 -0.74 6.22 7.90
CA ALA A 268 0.07 7.26 7.25
C ALA A 268 -0.79 8.46 6.82
N LEU A 269 -2.01 8.20 6.34
CA LEU A 269 -2.98 9.23 5.96
C LEU A 269 -3.46 10.03 7.17
N ALA A 270 -3.87 9.35 8.25
CA ALA A 270 -4.39 10.00 9.45
C ALA A 270 -3.34 10.87 10.15
N GLU A 271 -2.10 10.42 10.16
CA GLU A 271 -0.97 11.12 10.75
C GLU A 271 -0.35 12.18 9.83
N LYS A 272 -0.73 12.18 8.54
CA LYS A 272 -0.04 12.95 7.47
C LYS A 272 1.48 12.76 7.56
N ALA A 273 1.89 11.49 7.57
CA ALA A 273 3.24 11.09 7.94
C ALA A 273 4.33 11.80 7.12
N TRP A 274 4.02 12.23 5.88
CA TRP A 274 4.93 13.02 5.03
C TRP A 274 5.20 14.44 5.54
N LEU A 275 4.44 14.93 6.54
CA LEU A 275 4.66 16.24 7.19
C LEU A 275 5.41 16.09 8.52
N SER A 276 5.80 14.89 8.89
CA SER A 276 6.50 14.63 10.16
C SER A 276 7.91 15.22 10.12
N PRO A 277 8.41 15.72 11.25
CA PRO A 277 9.80 16.15 11.34
C PRO A 277 10.75 15.01 11.01
N GLY A 278 11.62 15.22 10.02
CA GLY A 278 12.59 14.21 9.58
C GLY A 278 12.08 13.20 8.53
N PHE A 279 10.89 13.46 8.00
CA PHE A 279 10.38 12.70 6.86
C PHE A 279 11.30 12.79 5.65
#